data_39abc0584c68e3dafd88106a42b80cc3
#
_entry.id   39abc0584c68e3dafd88106a42b80cc3
#
_cell.length_a   1.000
_cell.length_b   1.000
_cell.length_c   1.000
_cell.angle_alpha   90.00
_cell.angle_beta   90.00
_cell.angle_gamma   90.00
#
_symmetry.space_group_name_H-M   'P 1'
#
loop_
_entity.id
_entity.type
_entity.pdbx_description
1 polymer ?
#
loop_
_entity_poly.entity_id
_entity_poly.type
_entity_poly.pdbx_seq_one_letter_code
_entity_poly.pdbx_strand_id
1 'polypeptide(L)'
;MKKVITLLLIALFPVLAMAQNSAIDKVFKKYGDRDGFTVVTISKGLLKMAADVDLDDPEASAFLNRINSIKILAAEDNNDVNIYDEVLSSLDKSDYEELMTAKSSGENVLMLAKKSGDVIEELIVLVGGKEDNALVFISGRMSMKDMAKLSKSVHIEGAGLEHLKDIK
;
A
#
# COMPACT_ATOMS: atom_id res chain seq x y z
N MET A 1 -38.12 -24.80 22.70
CA MET A 1 -37.71 -23.40 22.89
C MET A 1 -36.19 -23.26 23.04
N LYS A 2 -35.48 -24.09 23.85
CA LYS A 2 -34.00 -23.96 24.02
C LYS A 2 -33.21 -24.19 22.73
N LYS A 3 -33.60 -25.11 21.85
CA LYS A 3 -32.90 -25.42 20.58
C LYS A 3 -33.03 -24.30 19.53
N VAL A 4 -34.14 -23.54 19.53
CA VAL A 4 -34.36 -22.44 18.60
C VAL A 4 -33.51 -21.23 19.01
N ILE A 5 -33.35 -20.98 20.33
CA ILE A 5 -32.51 -19.91 20.86
C ILE A 5 -31.02 -20.14 20.54
N THR A 6 -30.56 -21.42 20.62
CA THR A 6 -29.18 -21.82 20.28
C THR A 6 -28.89 -21.63 18.79
N LEU A 7 -29.85 -21.91 17.90
CA LEU A 7 -29.71 -21.70 16.46
C LEU A 7 -29.66 -20.20 16.11
N LEU A 8 -30.43 -19.38 16.81
CA LEU A 8 -30.43 -17.92 16.62
C LEU A 8 -29.12 -17.26 17.04
N LEU A 9 -28.48 -17.79 18.10
CA LEU A 9 -27.17 -17.29 18.58
C LEU A 9 -26.04 -17.61 17.61
N ILE A 10 -26.10 -18.74 16.90
CA ILE A 10 -25.08 -19.15 15.91
C ILE A 10 -25.19 -18.32 14.62
N ALA A 11 -26.40 -17.86 14.25
CA ALA A 11 -26.61 -17.04 13.06
C ALA A 11 -26.14 -15.57 13.21
N LEU A 12 -25.89 -15.10 14.46
CA LEU A 12 -25.46 -13.72 14.73
C LEU A 12 -23.95 -13.52 14.72
N PHE A 13 -23.14 -14.58 14.63
CA PHE A 13 -21.68 -14.52 14.77
C PHE A 13 -20.89 -14.07 13.52
N PRO A 14 -21.39 -14.12 12.26
CA PRO A 14 -20.57 -13.71 11.12
C PRO A 14 -20.59 -12.21 10.79
N VAL A 15 -21.35 -11.38 11.53
CA VAL A 15 -21.51 -9.95 11.15
C VAL A 15 -20.44 -9.03 11.76
N LEU A 16 -19.62 -9.51 12.71
CA LEU A 16 -18.61 -8.67 13.38
C LEU A 16 -17.24 -8.61 12.67
N ALA A 17 -17.07 -9.34 11.56
CA ALA A 17 -15.77 -9.40 10.88
C ALA A 17 -15.52 -8.31 9.81
N MET A 18 -16.45 -7.37 9.57
CA MET A 18 -16.35 -6.42 8.46
C MET A 18 -16.00 -4.97 8.86
N ALA A 19 -15.60 -4.70 10.07
CA ALA A 19 -15.31 -3.33 10.52
C ALA A 19 -13.89 -3.14 11.08
N GLN A 20 -12.90 -3.86 10.57
CA GLN A 20 -11.52 -3.48 10.83
C GLN A 20 -11.10 -2.47 9.76
N ASN A 21 -11.38 -1.18 10.04
CA ASN A 21 -10.66 -0.11 9.35
C ASN A 21 -9.17 -0.42 9.50
N SER A 22 -8.49 -0.72 8.41
CA SER A 22 -7.07 -1.02 8.46
C SER A 22 -6.32 0.13 9.14
N ALA A 23 -5.18 -0.15 9.77
CA ALA A 23 -4.34 0.91 10.34
C ALA A 23 -4.05 2.00 9.30
N ILE A 24 -3.87 1.58 8.06
CA ILE A 24 -3.65 2.45 6.90
C ILE A 24 -4.85 3.40 6.67
N ASP A 25 -6.09 2.89 6.68
CA ASP A 25 -7.28 3.74 6.51
C ASP A 25 -7.40 4.79 7.62
N LYS A 26 -7.00 4.46 8.84
CA LYS A 26 -6.97 5.42 9.96
C LYS A 26 -5.97 6.54 9.71
N VAL A 27 -4.78 6.23 9.16
CA VAL A 27 -3.77 7.23 8.81
C VAL A 27 -4.30 8.15 7.70
N PHE A 28 -4.86 7.60 6.62
CA PHE A 28 -5.47 8.40 5.55
C PHE A 28 -6.59 9.30 6.06
N LYS A 29 -7.45 8.78 6.95
CA LYS A 29 -8.53 9.58 7.56
C LYS A 29 -8.00 10.66 8.50
N LYS A 30 -6.91 10.39 9.23
CA LYS A 30 -6.32 11.34 10.18
C LYS A 30 -5.70 12.56 9.49
N TYR A 31 -5.09 12.34 8.31
CA TYR A 31 -4.32 13.37 7.62
C TYR A 31 -4.97 13.88 6.34
N GLY A 32 -5.97 13.17 5.81
CA GLY A 32 -6.55 13.43 4.48
C GLY A 32 -7.23 14.79 4.32
N ASP A 33 -7.74 15.36 5.42
CA ASP A 33 -8.42 16.67 5.44
C ASP A 33 -7.58 17.74 6.15
N ARG A 34 -6.29 17.47 6.42
CA ARG A 34 -5.41 18.43 7.11
C ARG A 34 -4.60 19.24 6.11
N ASP A 35 -4.43 20.53 6.42
CA ASP A 35 -3.51 21.39 5.69
C ASP A 35 -2.08 20.84 5.77
N GLY A 36 -1.30 20.99 4.69
CA GLY A 36 0.06 20.47 4.57
C GLY A 36 0.15 19.00 4.21
N PHE A 37 -0.97 18.40 3.74
CA PHE A 37 -0.98 17.03 3.21
C PHE A 37 -1.69 16.96 1.88
N THR A 38 -1.14 16.16 0.98
CA THR A 38 -1.77 15.81 -0.30
C THR A 38 -2.21 14.35 -0.27
N VAL A 39 -3.50 14.11 -0.60
CA VAL A 39 -4.05 12.76 -0.75
C VAL A 39 -4.52 12.53 -2.17
N VAL A 40 -4.02 11.45 -2.77
CA VAL A 40 -4.48 10.96 -4.07
C VAL A 40 -5.10 9.58 -3.89
N THR A 41 -6.31 9.39 -4.43
CA THR A 41 -6.95 8.08 -4.46
C THR A 41 -7.32 7.72 -5.89
N ILE A 42 -6.76 6.62 -6.38
CA ILE A 42 -7.08 6.03 -7.68
C ILE A 42 -7.98 4.82 -7.44
N SER A 43 -9.22 4.92 -7.86
CA SER A 43 -10.22 3.87 -7.66
C SER A 43 -10.09 2.75 -8.69
N LYS A 44 -10.66 1.59 -8.38
CA LYS A 44 -10.77 0.46 -9.30
C LYS A 44 -11.41 0.86 -10.64
N GLY A 45 -12.41 1.73 -10.61
CA GLY A 45 -13.09 2.20 -11.83
C GLY A 45 -12.12 2.93 -12.76
N LEU A 46 -11.31 3.85 -12.23
CA LEU A 46 -10.31 4.57 -13.03
C LEU A 46 -9.21 3.64 -13.55
N LEU A 47 -8.72 2.72 -12.71
CA LEU A 47 -7.72 1.72 -13.11
C LEU A 47 -8.24 0.81 -14.24
N LYS A 48 -9.51 0.42 -14.16
CA LYS A 48 -10.16 -0.37 -15.19
C LYS A 48 -10.30 0.40 -16.50
N MET A 49 -10.72 1.66 -16.44
CA MET A 49 -10.76 2.53 -17.62
C MET A 49 -9.38 2.69 -18.25
N ALA A 50 -8.35 2.86 -17.45
CA ALA A 50 -6.97 2.94 -17.94
C ALA A 50 -6.49 1.64 -18.59
N ALA A 51 -6.93 0.49 -18.07
CA ALA A 51 -6.61 -0.83 -18.63
C ALA A 51 -7.35 -1.11 -19.95
N ASP A 52 -8.54 -0.52 -20.13
CA ASP A 52 -9.38 -0.67 -21.34
C ASP A 52 -8.97 0.30 -22.46
N VAL A 53 -8.23 1.38 -22.14
CA VAL A 53 -7.57 2.21 -23.15
C VAL A 53 -6.44 1.37 -23.75
N ASP A 54 -6.42 1.27 -25.07
CA ASP A 54 -5.50 0.45 -25.87
C ASP A 54 -4.03 0.73 -25.47
N LEU A 55 -3.61 0.06 -24.41
CA LEU A 55 -2.22 0.04 -24.02
C LEU A 55 -1.55 -1.00 -24.90
N ASP A 56 -0.56 -0.62 -25.68
CA ASP A 56 0.30 -1.53 -26.48
C ASP A 56 0.97 -2.64 -25.61
N ASP A 57 0.65 -2.68 -24.31
CA ASP A 57 1.12 -3.66 -23.32
C ASP A 57 -0.03 -4.41 -22.63
N PRO A 58 -0.40 -5.61 -23.14
CA PRO A 58 -1.43 -6.45 -22.52
C PRO A 58 -1.11 -6.86 -21.07
N GLU A 59 0.18 -6.92 -20.69
CA GLU A 59 0.58 -7.26 -19.32
C GLU A 59 0.30 -6.11 -18.37
N ALA A 60 0.52 -4.86 -18.79
CA ALA A 60 0.16 -3.67 -18.02
C ALA A 60 -1.35 -3.59 -17.79
N SER A 61 -2.16 -3.81 -18.84
CA SER A 61 -3.62 -3.89 -18.74
C SER A 61 -4.06 -4.98 -17.76
N ALA A 62 -3.48 -6.17 -17.86
CA ALA A 62 -3.79 -7.27 -16.94
C ALA A 62 -3.38 -6.97 -15.49
N PHE A 63 -2.30 -6.23 -15.27
CA PHE A 63 -1.89 -5.77 -13.96
C PHE A 63 -2.89 -4.77 -13.38
N LEU A 64 -3.24 -3.71 -14.13
CA LEU A 64 -4.19 -2.69 -13.69
C LEU A 64 -5.55 -3.29 -13.31
N ASN A 65 -6.03 -4.28 -14.04
CA ASN A 65 -7.28 -4.98 -13.76
C ASN A 65 -7.26 -5.76 -12.43
N ARG A 66 -6.09 -6.12 -11.92
CA ARG A 66 -5.92 -6.81 -10.63
C ARG A 66 -5.83 -5.88 -9.43
N ILE A 67 -5.57 -4.59 -9.65
CA ILE A 67 -5.52 -3.57 -8.60
C ILE A 67 -6.93 -3.12 -8.23
N ASN A 68 -7.21 -3.03 -6.94
CA ASN A 68 -8.46 -2.52 -6.42
C ASN A 68 -8.41 -1.01 -6.16
N SER A 69 -7.31 -0.53 -5.59
CA SER A 69 -7.08 0.89 -5.36
C SER A 69 -5.61 1.20 -5.17
N ILE A 70 -5.23 2.43 -5.49
CA ILE A 70 -3.95 3.03 -5.12
C ILE A 70 -4.28 4.29 -4.32
N LYS A 71 -3.70 4.42 -3.14
CA LYS A 71 -3.83 5.60 -2.28
C LYS A 71 -2.44 6.14 -1.98
N ILE A 72 -2.27 7.44 -2.09
CA ILE A 72 -1.03 8.14 -1.79
C ILE A 72 -1.35 9.22 -0.77
N LEU A 73 -0.56 9.30 0.29
CA LEU A 73 -0.55 10.39 1.25
C LEU A 73 0.88 10.93 1.28
N ALA A 74 1.04 12.21 1.00
CA ALA A 74 2.32 12.89 1.06
C ALA A 74 2.21 14.11 1.99
N ALA A 75 3.20 14.33 2.83
CA ALA A 75 3.34 15.56 3.58
C ALA A 75 4.04 16.61 2.71
N GLU A 76 3.56 17.83 2.76
CA GLU A 76 4.22 18.98 2.14
C GLU A 76 5.46 19.38 2.96
N ASP A 77 6.36 20.13 2.33
CA ASP A 77 7.56 20.66 2.96
C ASP A 77 7.23 21.41 4.27
N ASN A 78 8.12 21.28 5.26
CA ASN A 78 7.98 21.87 6.60
C ASN A 78 6.85 21.30 7.47
N ASN A 79 6.39 20.10 7.19
CA ASN A 79 5.44 19.40 8.07
C ASN A 79 6.21 18.61 9.15
N ASP A 80 5.89 18.85 10.42
CA ASP A 80 6.53 18.17 11.57
C ASP A 80 6.06 16.71 11.74
N VAL A 81 5.15 16.24 10.89
CA VAL A 81 4.59 14.89 10.96
C VAL A 81 5.48 13.91 10.21
N ASN A 82 5.93 12.87 10.88
CA ASN A 82 6.61 11.75 10.27
C ASN A 82 5.61 10.63 9.94
N ILE A 83 5.12 10.58 8.69
CA ILE A 83 4.17 9.55 8.21
C ILE A 83 4.79 8.16 8.35
N TYR A 84 6.07 8.00 8.09
CA TYR A 84 6.79 6.74 8.21
C TYR A 84 6.68 6.15 9.62
N ASP A 85 7.00 6.93 10.65
CA ASP A 85 6.92 6.50 12.05
C ASP A 85 5.47 6.30 12.49
N GLU A 86 4.56 7.15 12.05
CA GLU A 86 3.12 7.05 12.36
C GLU A 86 2.54 5.71 11.86
N VAL A 87 2.81 5.36 10.62
CA VAL A 87 2.36 4.09 10.03
C VAL A 87 2.98 2.92 10.76
N LEU A 88 4.30 2.93 10.98
CA LEU A 88 5.00 1.84 11.65
C LEU A 88 4.54 1.60 13.09
N SER A 89 4.13 2.66 13.80
CA SER A 89 3.62 2.54 15.18
C SER A 89 2.19 2.00 15.24
N SER A 90 1.40 2.19 14.18
CA SER A 90 0.00 1.79 14.10
C SER A 90 -0.23 0.45 13.39
N LEU A 91 0.76 -0.03 12.62
CA LEU A 91 0.67 -1.25 11.83
C LEU A 91 1.03 -2.49 12.66
N ASP A 92 0.22 -3.54 12.56
CA ASP A 92 0.62 -4.86 13.04
C ASP A 92 1.60 -5.49 12.05
N LYS A 93 2.89 -5.41 12.39
CA LYS A 93 3.96 -5.88 11.51
C LYS A 93 3.95 -7.40 11.30
N SER A 94 3.27 -8.17 12.15
CA SER A 94 3.17 -9.63 12.00
C SER A 94 2.34 -10.04 10.78
N ASP A 95 1.47 -9.15 10.30
CA ASP A 95 0.65 -9.36 9.10
C ASP A 95 1.41 -9.12 7.78
N TYR A 96 2.60 -8.51 7.86
CA TYR A 96 3.34 -8.03 6.69
C TYR A 96 4.74 -8.65 6.61
N GLU A 97 5.15 -8.95 5.39
CA GLU A 97 6.52 -9.33 5.04
C GLU A 97 7.27 -8.10 4.50
N GLU A 98 8.47 -7.87 5.01
CA GLU A 98 9.36 -6.84 4.49
C GLU A 98 9.95 -7.30 3.16
N LEU A 99 9.69 -6.55 2.08
CA LEU A 99 10.22 -6.83 0.76
C LEU A 99 11.50 -6.05 0.47
N MET A 100 11.59 -4.82 0.99
CA MET A 100 12.72 -3.95 0.76
C MET A 100 12.87 -2.95 1.91
N THR A 101 14.09 -2.72 2.32
CA THR A 101 14.50 -1.59 3.16
C THR A 101 15.70 -0.91 2.51
N ALA A 102 15.61 0.40 2.31
CA ALA A 102 16.75 1.23 1.93
C ALA A 102 16.91 2.36 2.94
N LYS A 103 18.14 2.62 3.35
CA LYS A 103 18.48 3.71 4.29
C LYS A 103 19.63 4.50 3.71
N SER A 104 19.43 5.80 3.60
CA SER A 104 20.44 6.77 3.20
C SER A 104 20.55 7.87 4.26
N SER A 105 21.48 8.79 4.11
CA SER A 105 21.71 9.89 5.05
C SER A 105 20.52 10.85 5.07
N GLY A 106 19.50 10.52 5.86
CA GLY A 106 18.31 11.34 6.05
C GLY A 106 17.03 10.81 5.42
N GLU A 107 17.09 9.73 4.65
CA GLU A 107 15.92 9.10 4.03
C GLU A 107 15.85 7.61 4.37
N ASN A 108 14.63 7.13 4.61
CA ASN A 108 14.32 5.74 4.82
C ASN A 108 13.20 5.33 3.86
N VAL A 109 13.39 4.24 3.15
CA VAL A 109 12.35 3.62 2.33
C VAL A 109 12.09 2.22 2.86
N LEU A 110 10.82 1.88 3.06
CA LEU A 110 10.39 0.57 3.50
C LEU A 110 9.24 0.09 2.62
N MET A 111 9.35 -1.13 2.12
CA MET A 111 8.30 -1.79 1.35
C MET A 111 7.82 -3.02 2.10
N LEU A 112 6.53 -3.06 2.40
CA LEU A 112 5.86 -4.14 3.13
C LEU A 112 4.75 -4.74 2.27
N ALA A 113 4.61 -6.07 2.32
CA ALA A 113 3.55 -6.78 1.62
C ALA A 113 2.75 -7.66 2.57
N LYS A 114 1.43 -7.58 2.49
CA LYS A 114 0.52 -8.55 3.09
C LYS A 114 0.18 -9.61 2.05
N LYS A 115 0.43 -10.88 2.37
CA LYS A 115 0.28 -12.00 1.43
C LYS A 115 -0.76 -12.99 1.89
N SER A 116 -1.46 -13.58 0.92
CA SER A 116 -2.29 -14.77 1.09
C SER A 116 -1.79 -15.85 0.10
N GLY A 117 -0.95 -16.76 0.60
CA GLY A 117 -0.17 -17.67 -0.24
C GLY A 117 0.80 -16.92 -1.15
N ASP A 118 0.72 -17.15 -2.46
CA ASP A 118 1.56 -16.48 -3.46
C ASP A 118 0.99 -15.14 -3.97
N VAL A 119 -0.15 -14.72 -3.43
CA VAL A 119 -0.82 -13.48 -3.81
C VAL A 119 -0.51 -12.38 -2.80
N ILE A 120 -0.04 -11.25 -3.27
CA ILE A 120 0.08 -10.01 -2.49
C ILE A 120 -1.27 -9.30 -2.57
N GLU A 121 -1.90 -9.10 -1.42
CA GLU A 121 -3.21 -8.44 -1.30
C GLU A 121 -3.05 -6.95 -1.00
N GLU A 122 -2.00 -6.60 -0.25
CA GLU A 122 -1.67 -5.21 0.09
C GLU A 122 -0.17 -4.98 -0.07
N LEU A 123 0.19 -3.85 -0.64
CA LEU A 123 1.55 -3.34 -0.72
C LEU A 123 1.60 -1.96 -0.10
N ILE A 124 2.52 -1.76 0.82
CA ILE A 124 2.78 -0.50 1.49
C ILE A 124 4.20 -0.07 1.13
N VAL A 125 4.35 1.15 0.62
CA VAL A 125 5.64 1.80 0.46
C VAL A 125 5.65 3.03 1.34
N LEU A 126 6.60 3.08 2.26
CA LEU A 126 6.84 4.20 3.16
C LEU A 126 8.12 4.88 2.76
N VAL A 127 8.05 6.18 2.60
CA VAL A 127 9.20 7.05 2.46
C VAL A 127 9.21 7.98 3.66
N GLY A 128 10.32 8.04 4.37
CA GLY A 128 10.49 8.91 5.52
C GLY A 128 11.82 9.64 5.41
N GLY A 129 11.77 10.94 5.40
CA GLY A 129 12.92 11.82 5.29
C GLY A 129 12.55 13.22 5.74
N LYS A 130 13.53 14.14 5.62
CA LYS A 130 13.31 15.56 5.93
C LYS A 130 12.57 16.27 4.78
N GLU A 131 12.83 15.84 3.55
CA GLU A 131 12.28 16.42 2.33
C GLU A 131 11.11 15.57 1.79
N ASP A 132 11.25 14.24 1.84
CA ASP A 132 10.24 13.31 1.34
C ASP A 132 9.63 12.50 2.48
N ASN A 133 8.32 12.62 2.64
CA ASN A 133 7.57 11.93 3.69
C ASN A 133 6.21 11.50 3.12
N ALA A 134 6.12 10.23 2.74
CA ALA A 134 4.98 9.72 2.00
C ALA A 134 4.63 8.26 2.35
N LEU A 135 3.36 7.94 2.15
CA LEU A 135 2.79 6.60 2.18
C LEU A 135 2.12 6.31 0.84
N VAL A 136 2.53 5.24 0.18
CA VAL A 136 1.80 4.66 -0.95
C VAL A 136 1.19 3.33 -0.49
N PHE A 137 -0.11 3.18 -0.67
CA PHE A 137 -0.85 1.96 -0.37
C PHE A 137 -1.53 1.44 -1.63
N ILE A 138 -1.23 0.21 -1.99
CA ILE A 138 -1.83 -0.47 -3.14
C ILE A 138 -2.56 -1.71 -2.62
N SER A 139 -3.85 -1.82 -2.93
CA SER A 139 -4.64 -3.02 -2.66
C SER A 139 -5.05 -3.71 -3.94
N GLY A 140 -5.01 -5.05 -3.96
CA GLY A 140 -5.35 -5.82 -5.15
C GLY A 140 -4.97 -7.28 -5.04
N ARG A 141 -4.79 -7.94 -6.18
CA ARG A 141 -4.30 -9.33 -6.27
C ARG A 141 -3.06 -9.35 -7.15
N MET A 142 -1.92 -9.07 -6.55
CA MET A 142 -0.64 -8.93 -7.24
C MET A 142 0.20 -10.20 -7.08
N SER A 143 1.04 -10.52 -8.04
CA SER A 143 2.03 -11.58 -7.93
C SER A 143 3.42 -11.01 -7.69
N MET A 144 4.36 -11.85 -7.22
CA MET A 144 5.78 -11.45 -7.12
C MET A 144 6.36 -11.04 -8.48
N LYS A 145 5.86 -11.62 -9.58
CA LYS A 145 6.25 -11.22 -10.94
C LYS A 145 5.82 -9.78 -11.25
N ASP A 146 4.64 -9.38 -10.78
CA ASP A 146 4.16 -8.01 -10.94
C ASP A 146 5.05 -7.02 -10.17
N MET A 147 5.47 -7.40 -8.95
CA MET A 147 6.39 -6.59 -8.14
C MET A 147 7.75 -6.42 -8.81
N ALA A 148 8.30 -7.49 -9.36
CA ALA A 148 9.58 -7.44 -10.08
C ALA A 148 9.54 -6.51 -11.31
N LYS A 149 8.36 -6.34 -11.92
CA LYS A 149 8.17 -5.39 -13.03
C LYS A 149 8.07 -3.96 -12.53
N LEU A 150 7.27 -3.73 -11.48
CA LEU A 150 7.16 -2.42 -10.86
C LEU A 150 8.52 -1.89 -10.41
N SER A 151 9.36 -2.73 -9.80
CA SER A 151 10.69 -2.33 -9.35
C SER A 151 11.63 -1.91 -10.50
N LYS A 152 11.40 -2.43 -11.71
CA LYS A 152 12.15 -2.02 -12.92
C LYS A 152 11.64 -0.71 -13.52
N SER A 153 10.36 -0.39 -13.30
CA SER A 153 9.71 0.81 -13.85
C SER A 153 9.87 2.02 -12.92
N VAL A 154 10.04 1.78 -11.62
CA VAL A 154 10.31 2.83 -10.63
C VAL A 154 11.80 3.16 -10.69
N HIS A 155 12.17 4.13 -11.54
CA HIS A 155 13.43 4.83 -11.41
C HIS A 155 13.31 5.76 -10.22
N ILE A 156 13.84 5.33 -9.08
CA ILE A 156 14.03 6.23 -7.93
C ILE A 156 15.27 7.05 -8.25
N GLU A 157 15.08 8.20 -8.89
CA GLU A 157 16.13 9.19 -9.03
C GLU A 157 16.49 9.66 -7.61
N GLY A 158 17.70 9.38 -7.16
CA GLY A 158 18.19 9.79 -5.84
C GLY A 158 18.52 8.65 -4.87
N ALA A 159 18.01 7.44 -5.04
CA ALA A 159 18.25 6.34 -4.09
C ALA A 159 19.63 5.65 -4.21
N GLY A 160 20.60 6.25 -4.92
CA GLY A 160 21.97 5.72 -4.99
C GLY A 160 22.12 4.30 -5.59
N LEU A 161 21.08 3.79 -6.23
CA LEU A 161 21.06 2.44 -6.81
C LEU A 161 21.84 2.32 -8.14
N GLU A 162 22.39 3.42 -8.62
CA GLU A 162 23.22 3.43 -9.84
C GLU A 162 24.47 2.52 -9.72
N HIS A 163 24.95 2.33 -8.50
CA HIS A 163 26.13 1.50 -8.23
C HIS A 163 25.87 -0.02 -8.18
N LEU A 164 24.61 -0.47 -8.20
CA LEU A 164 24.28 -1.90 -8.17
C LEU A 164 24.43 -2.58 -9.54
N LYS A 165 24.63 -1.81 -10.62
CA LYS A 165 24.86 -2.37 -11.98
C LYS A 165 26.24 -2.98 -12.18
N ASP A 166 27.18 -2.71 -11.29
CA ASP A 166 28.59 -3.12 -11.43
C ASP A 166 28.97 -4.36 -10.60
N ILE A 167 28.02 -4.97 -9.91
CA ILE A 167 28.25 -6.23 -9.20
C ILE A 167 27.99 -7.39 -10.17
N LYS A 168 29.08 -7.92 -10.75
CA LYS A 168 29.10 -9.16 -11.52
C LYS A 168 29.17 -10.35 -10.60
#